data_f044c66b46e03ba1c1fae2450eb74f2f
#
_entry.id   f044c66b46e03ba1c1fae2450eb74f2f
#
_cell.length_a   1.000
_cell.length_b   1.000
_cell.length_c   1.000
_cell.angle_alpha   90.00
_cell.angle_beta   90.00
_cell.angle_gamma   90.00
#
_symmetry.space_group_name_H-M   'P 1'
#
loop_
_entity.id
_entity.type
_entity.pdbx_description
1 polymer ?
#
loop_
_entity_poly.entity_id
_entity_poly.type
_entity_poly.pdbx_seq_one_letter_code
_entity_poly.pdbx_strand_id
1 'polypeptide(L)'
;MDPHPSWTRVGYQGEPGAYSEEAAIAVLPKATTVGFPTFTRAFDALASREVDAAVLPVENSLGGIVQEVNDLLWERSGVRVSGEVVHPVRHCLLGRGEPVVRALSHPQALLQCRKFLEARGIQAVSFHDTAGAARAVAEGMVMGNGAIASAAAAKRYGLKILAEGIQDDDTNQTRFAIVDRGTPAKPGPGLTKVSLAFIGAHRPGSRVHALTCFSERGINLTRLDSRPVPNQPWQYRFYVDFEISDPQAASEALRALEEEATEVKLFGTYPAAE
;
A
#
# COMPACT_ATOMS: atom_id res chain seq x y z
N MET A 1 -3.26 -15.33 -15.97
CA MET A 1 -1.88 -15.78 -16.33
C MET A 1 -0.95 -15.12 -15.34
N ASP A 2 -0.05 -15.86 -14.68
CA ASP A 2 0.89 -15.28 -13.69
C ASP A 2 1.77 -14.27 -14.42
N PRO A 3 1.71 -12.96 -14.10
CA PRO A 3 2.44 -11.94 -14.85
C PRO A 3 3.96 -12.04 -14.66
N HIS A 4 4.41 -12.81 -13.66
CA HIS A 4 5.83 -12.96 -13.31
C HIS A 4 6.18 -14.40 -12.91
N PRO A 5 6.11 -15.37 -13.84
CA PRO A 5 6.25 -16.81 -13.53
C PRO A 5 7.63 -17.22 -12.97
N SER A 6 8.62 -16.35 -13.05
CA SER A 6 9.98 -16.57 -12.50
C SER A 6 10.16 -16.15 -11.04
N TRP A 7 9.20 -15.45 -10.44
CA TRP A 7 9.32 -15.03 -9.05
C TRP A 7 8.95 -16.16 -8.10
N THR A 8 9.86 -16.46 -7.19
CA THR A 8 9.72 -17.56 -6.23
C THR A 8 9.59 -17.06 -4.79
N ARG A 9 10.08 -15.85 -4.50
CA ARG A 9 10.06 -15.23 -3.19
C ARG A 9 9.54 -13.81 -3.27
N VAL A 10 8.51 -13.51 -2.47
CA VAL A 10 7.84 -12.20 -2.46
C VAL A 10 7.82 -11.63 -1.05
N GLY A 11 8.39 -10.43 -0.90
CA GLY A 11 8.43 -9.69 0.35
C GLY A 11 7.11 -8.97 0.63
N TYR A 12 6.79 -8.81 1.91
CA TYR A 12 5.74 -7.92 2.38
C TYR A 12 6.14 -7.33 3.75
N GLN A 13 5.50 -6.26 4.18
CA GLN A 13 5.70 -5.74 5.54
C GLN A 13 4.64 -6.30 6.47
N GLY A 14 5.08 -6.73 7.64
CA GLY A 14 4.22 -7.21 8.73
C GLY A 14 4.47 -8.66 9.12
N GLU A 15 3.68 -9.13 10.07
CA GLU A 15 3.69 -10.50 10.56
C GLU A 15 2.89 -11.42 9.64
N PRO A 16 3.14 -12.74 9.65
CA PRO A 16 2.28 -13.70 8.95
C PRO A 16 0.81 -13.56 9.34
N GLY A 17 -0.08 -13.57 8.34
CA GLY A 17 -1.50 -13.28 8.49
C GLY A 17 -1.88 -11.81 8.30
N ALA A 18 -0.93 -10.94 7.95
CA ALA A 18 -1.22 -9.55 7.60
C ALA A 18 -1.94 -9.43 6.25
N TYR A 19 -2.71 -8.34 6.05
CA TYR A 19 -3.35 -8.04 4.77
C TYR A 19 -2.34 -7.93 3.61
N SER A 20 -1.11 -7.47 3.91
CA SER A 20 -0.03 -7.44 2.93
C SER A 20 0.39 -8.84 2.45
N GLU A 21 0.37 -9.84 3.34
CA GLU A 21 0.60 -11.24 2.96
C GLU A 21 -0.55 -11.78 2.12
N GLU A 22 -1.80 -11.50 2.51
CA GLU A 22 -2.97 -11.91 1.72
C GLU A 22 -2.92 -11.34 0.31
N ALA A 23 -2.58 -10.05 0.18
CA ALA A 23 -2.39 -9.39 -1.13
C ALA A 23 -1.26 -10.05 -1.95
N ALA A 24 -0.13 -10.39 -1.31
CA ALA A 24 0.98 -11.06 -1.97
C ALA A 24 0.59 -12.46 -2.48
N ILE A 25 -0.12 -13.25 -1.66
CA ILE A 25 -0.62 -14.58 -2.06
C ILE A 25 -1.65 -14.48 -3.19
N ALA A 26 -2.54 -13.48 -3.15
CA ALA A 26 -3.55 -13.29 -4.19
C ALA A 26 -2.93 -13.07 -5.58
N VAL A 27 -1.85 -12.29 -5.65
CA VAL A 27 -1.16 -11.96 -6.90
C VAL A 27 -0.21 -13.07 -7.35
N LEU A 28 0.51 -13.66 -6.40
CA LEU A 28 1.60 -14.61 -6.65
C LEU A 28 1.41 -15.89 -5.81
N PRO A 29 0.37 -16.69 -6.10
CA PRO A 29 -0.04 -17.82 -5.24
C PRO A 29 0.99 -18.96 -5.18
N LYS A 30 1.97 -18.97 -6.08
CA LYS A 30 3.04 -19.98 -6.11
C LYS A 30 4.33 -19.52 -5.44
N ALA A 31 4.45 -18.23 -5.12
CA ALA A 31 5.63 -17.69 -4.48
C ALA A 31 5.60 -17.93 -2.97
N THR A 32 6.77 -18.09 -2.38
CA THR A 32 6.94 -18.07 -0.92
C THR A 32 6.90 -16.64 -0.43
N THR A 33 5.99 -16.32 0.47
CA THR A 33 5.89 -15.01 1.11
C THR A 33 6.91 -14.86 2.22
N VAL A 34 7.54 -13.68 2.34
CA VAL A 34 8.55 -13.35 3.36
C VAL A 34 8.15 -12.04 4.05
N GLY A 35 7.82 -12.12 5.33
CA GLY A 35 7.46 -10.95 6.14
C GLY A 35 8.68 -10.16 6.63
N PHE A 36 8.61 -8.84 6.57
CA PHE A 36 9.64 -7.94 7.07
C PHE A 36 9.07 -6.99 8.13
N PRO A 37 9.85 -6.62 9.16
CA PRO A 37 9.34 -5.78 10.25
C PRO A 37 9.03 -4.34 9.82
N THR A 38 9.71 -3.83 8.78
CA THR A 38 9.53 -2.47 8.27
C THR A 38 9.52 -2.44 6.75
N PHE A 39 8.94 -1.39 6.16
CA PHE A 39 9.01 -1.17 4.70
C PHE A 39 10.45 -1.01 4.23
N THR A 40 11.30 -0.30 4.98
CA THR A 40 12.73 -0.16 4.68
C THR A 40 13.41 -1.52 4.54
N ARG A 41 13.14 -2.48 5.45
CA ARG A 41 13.70 -3.83 5.36
C ARG A 41 13.20 -4.60 4.14
N ALA A 42 11.94 -4.43 3.75
CA ALA A 42 11.41 -5.04 2.53
C ALA A 42 12.12 -4.49 1.26
N PHE A 43 12.37 -3.19 1.19
CA PHE A 43 13.15 -2.59 0.10
C PHE A 43 14.62 -3.03 0.10
N ASP A 44 15.24 -3.15 1.28
CA ASP A 44 16.62 -3.66 1.40
C ASP A 44 16.73 -5.12 0.96
N ALA A 45 15.76 -5.95 1.31
CA ALA A 45 15.66 -7.35 0.88
C ALA A 45 15.48 -7.47 -0.65
N LEU A 46 14.71 -6.54 -1.25
CA LEU A 46 14.59 -6.46 -2.70
C LEU A 46 15.93 -6.07 -3.35
N ALA A 47 16.61 -5.06 -2.81
CA ALA A 47 17.92 -4.61 -3.33
C ALA A 47 19.00 -5.70 -3.21
N SER A 48 19.04 -6.43 -2.11
CA SER A 48 19.99 -7.54 -1.86
C SER A 48 19.63 -8.84 -2.57
N ARG A 49 18.52 -8.91 -3.29
CA ARG A 49 18.01 -10.12 -3.95
C ARG A 49 17.59 -11.23 -2.98
N GLU A 50 17.28 -10.90 -1.76
CA GLU A 50 16.67 -11.83 -0.79
C GLU A 50 15.24 -12.21 -1.24
N VAL A 51 14.54 -11.27 -1.89
CA VAL A 51 13.25 -11.49 -2.54
C VAL A 51 13.28 -11.01 -3.99
N ASP A 52 12.42 -11.56 -4.82
CA ASP A 52 12.31 -11.21 -6.25
C ASP A 52 11.47 -9.94 -6.45
N ALA A 53 10.40 -9.83 -5.67
CA ALA A 53 9.50 -8.69 -5.64
C ALA A 53 9.03 -8.41 -4.20
N ALA A 54 8.38 -7.26 -3.99
CA ALA A 54 7.70 -6.92 -2.75
C ALA A 54 6.30 -6.37 -3.04
N VAL A 55 5.31 -6.80 -2.25
CA VAL A 55 3.94 -6.29 -2.30
C VAL A 55 3.74 -5.34 -1.12
N LEU A 56 3.64 -4.05 -1.42
CA LEU A 56 3.71 -2.99 -0.43
C LEU A 56 2.51 -2.04 -0.55
N PRO A 57 1.83 -1.68 0.54
CA PRO A 57 0.67 -0.80 0.51
C PRO A 57 1.10 0.62 0.11
N VAL A 58 0.43 1.21 -0.88
CA VAL A 58 0.70 2.60 -1.31
C VAL A 58 -0.42 3.55 -0.93
N GLU A 59 -1.64 3.02 -0.78
CA GLU A 59 -2.82 3.81 -0.47
C GLU A 59 -3.92 2.93 0.16
N ASN A 60 -4.68 3.49 1.08
CA ASN A 60 -5.90 2.88 1.62
C ASN A 60 -7.08 3.84 1.37
N SER A 61 -8.23 3.31 0.97
CA SER A 61 -9.42 4.11 0.58
C SER A 61 -9.95 5.01 1.70
N LEU A 62 -9.71 4.66 2.97
CA LEU A 62 -10.14 5.43 4.15
C LEU A 62 -8.97 6.13 4.84
N GLY A 63 -7.79 5.52 4.81
CA GLY A 63 -6.59 6.01 5.51
C GLY A 63 -5.71 6.93 4.65
N GLY A 64 -5.95 6.99 3.33
CA GLY A 64 -5.17 7.77 2.39
C GLY A 64 -3.81 7.14 2.07
N ILE A 65 -2.87 7.98 1.66
CA ILE A 65 -1.53 7.57 1.21
C ILE A 65 -0.70 6.91 2.33
N VAL A 66 -0.05 5.79 2.01
CA VAL A 66 0.98 5.18 2.87
C VAL A 66 2.31 5.90 2.62
N GLN A 67 2.56 6.90 3.45
CA GLN A 67 3.63 7.88 3.24
C GLN A 67 5.01 7.24 3.11
N GLU A 68 5.38 6.35 4.05
CA GLU A 68 6.71 5.73 4.09
C GLU A 68 7.03 4.94 2.81
N VAL A 69 6.08 4.17 2.27
CA VAL A 69 6.29 3.41 1.03
C VAL A 69 6.50 4.34 -0.16
N ASN A 70 5.71 5.41 -0.25
CA ASN A 70 5.84 6.38 -1.34
C ASN A 70 7.16 7.17 -1.25
N ASP A 71 7.63 7.49 -0.04
CA ASP A 71 8.94 8.10 0.18
C ASP A 71 10.07 7.14 -0.23
N LEU A 72 9.98 5.86 0.16
CA LEU A 72 10.96 4.84 -0.23
C LEU A 72 10.99 4.62 -1.75
N LEU A 73 9.83 4.63 -2.43
CA LEU A 73 9.79 4.60 -3.89
C LEU A 73 10.50 5.81 -4.51
N TRP A 74 10.42 6.98 -3.88
CA TRP A 74 11.15 8.17 -4.32
C TRP A 74 12.66 8.04 -4.07
N GLU A 75 13.07 7.59 -2.90
CA GLU A 75 14.47 7.58 -2.45
C GLU A 75 15.30 6.45 -3.07
N ARG A 76 14.69 5.27 -3.28
CA ARG A 76 15.42 4.09 -3.75
C ARG A 76 15.56 4.09 -5.27
N SER A 77 16.79 3.96 -5.76
CA SER A 77 17.10 3.73 -7.18
C SER A 77 17.07 2.24 -7.53
N GLY A 78 16.91 1.93 -8.81
CA GLY A 78 16.96 0.54 -9.30
C GLY A 78 15.74 -0.31 -8.91
N VAL A 79 14.69 0.29 -8.40
CA VAL A 79 13.39 -0.34 -8.16
C VAL A 79 12.31 0.32 -9.02
N ARG A 80 11.28 -0.44 -9.35
CA ARG A 80 10.12 0.04 -10.09
C ARG A 80 8.84 -0.60 -9.58
N VAL A 81 7.72 0.05 -9.84
CA VAL A 81 6.38 -0.54 -9.75
C VAL A 81 6.09 -1.25 -11.06
N SER A 82 5.82 -2.54 -11.01
CA SER A 82 5.53 -3.39 -12.18
C SER A 82 4.09 -3.89 -12.24
N GLY A 83 3.31 -3.58 -11.20
CA GLY A 83 1.90 -3.93 -11.10
C GLY A 83 1.29 -3.40 -9.81
N GLU A 84 0.01 -3.64 -9.67
CA GLU A 84 -0.73 -3.32 -8.45
C GLU A 84 -1.79 -4.38 -8.16
N VAL A 85 -2.26 -4.40 -6.92
CA VAL A 85 -3.44 -5.17 -6.49
C VAL A 85 -4.26 -4.34 -5.52
N VAL A 86 -5.57 -4.40 -5.66
CA VAL A 86 -6.52 -3.83 -4.70
C VAL A 86 -7.06 -4.97 -3.84
N HIS A 87 -6.85 -4.88 -2.54
CA HIS A 87 -7.25 -5.91 -1.59
C HIS A 87 -8.27 -5.35 -0.59
N PRO A 88 -9.45 -5.97 -0.43
CA PRO A 88 -10.43 -5.54 0.55
C PRO A 88 -9.91 -5.78 1.98
N VAL A 89 -10.13 -4.81 2.87
CA VAL A 89 -9.79 -4.93 4.28
C VAL A 89 -11.04 -5.31 5.05
N ARG A 90 -11.11 -6.58 5.50
CA ARG A 90 -12.22 -7.13 6.25
C ARG A 90 -11.75 -7.49 7.66
N HIS A 91 -12.19 -6.70 8.63
CA HIS A 91 -11.77 -6.89 10.02
C HIS A 91 -12.65 -7.93 10.72
N CYS A 92 -11.98 -8.79 11.51
CA CYS A 92 -12.62 -9.76 12.37
C CYS A 92 -12.23 -9.48 13.82
N LEU A 93 -13.16 -9.72 14.76
CA LEU A 93 -12.83 -9.88 16.17
C LEU A 93 -12.36 -11.30 16.41
N LEU A 94 -11.14 -11.44 16.87
CA LEU A 94 -10.47 -12.72 17.14
C LEU A 94 -10.26 -12.91 18.63
N GLY A 95 -10.31 -14.15 19.09
CA GLY A 95 -10.04 -14.46 20.49
C GLY A 95 -9.97 -15.96 20.76
N ARG A 96 -9.70 -16.35 22.00
CA ARG A 96 -9.70 -17.74 22.44
C ARG A 96 -11.10 -18.22 22.84
N GLY A 97 -12.00 -17.29 23.19
CA GLY A 97 -13.38 -17.49 23.58
C GLY A 97 -14.00 -16.19 24.12
N GLU A 98 -15.30 -16.22 24.38
CA GLU A 98 -16.05 -15.12 24.99
C GLU A 98 -15.92 -15.13 26.52
N PRO A 99 -16.08 -13.97 27.21
CA PRO A 99 -16.25 -12.63 26.66
C PRO A 99 -14.94 -11.91 26.36
N VAL A 100 -14.89 -11.10 25.27
CA VAL A 100 -13.80 -10.18 25.00
C VAL A 100 -14.05 -8.87 25.74
N VAL A 101 -13.09 -8.45 26.55
CA VAL A 101 -13.13 -7.19 27.32
C VAL A 101 -12.23 -6.12 26.68
N ARG A 102 -11.11 -6.55 26.10
CA ARG A 102 -10.13 -5.67 25.44
C ARG A 102 -9.72 -6.26 24.10
N ALA A 103 -9.75 -5.47 23.06
CA ALA A 103 -9.29 -5.86 21.72
C ALA A 103 -8.05 -5.06 21.33
N LEU A 104 -6.98 -5.77 20.95
CA LEU A 104 -5.72 -5.21 20.48
C LEU A 104 -5.77 -5.07 18.97
N SER A 105 -5.26 -3.97 18.42
CA SER A 105 -4.96 -3.83 17.00
C SER A 105 -4.16 -2.55 16.71
N HIS A 106 -3.77 -2.41 15.44
CA HIS A 106 -3.24 -1.13 14.93
C HIS A 106 -4.28 0.00 15.14
N PRO A 107 -3.86 1.23 15.52
CA PRO A 107 -4.78 2.33 15.77
C PRO A 107 -5.79 2.58 14.66
N GLN A 108 -5.36 2.47 13.39
CA GLN A 108 -6.23 2.64 12.23
C GLN A 108 -7.37 1.59 12.20
N ALA A 109 -7.06 0.31 12.47
CA ALA A 109 -8.04 -0.75 12.49
C ALA A 109 -9.02 -0.60 13.67
N LEU A 110 -8.54 -0.15 14.83
CA LEU A 110 -9.40 0.16 15.97
C LEU A 110 -10.37 1.30 15.65
N LEU A 111 -9.90 2.34 14.98
CA LEU A 111 -10.74 3.46 14.54
C LEU A 111 -11.80 3.01 13.55
N GLN A 112 -11.44 2.15 12.59
CA GLN A 112 -12.34 1.60 11.58
C GLN A 112 -13.39 0.63 12.14
N CYS A 113 -13.23 0.14 13.37
CA CYS A 113 -14.17 -0.75 14.06
C CYS A 113 -14.80 -0.10 15.30
N ARG A 114 -14.77 1.22 15.40
CA ARG A 114 -15.16 1.96 16.61
C ARG A 114 -16.61 1.68 17.02
N LYS A 115 -17.56 1.74 16.09
CA LYS A 115 -18.99 1.50 16.39
C LYS A 115 -19.24 0.12 16.95
N PHE A 116 -18.57 -0.90 16.39
CA PHE A 116 -18.68 -2.27 16.87
C PHE A 116 -18.14 -2.43 18.29
N LEU A 117 -16.96 -1.84 18.58
CA LEU A 117 -16.33 -1.90 19.90
C LEU A 117 -17.17 -1.18 20.96
N GLU A 118 -17.67 0.02 20.66
CA GLU A 118 -18.54 0.79 21.56
C GLU A 118 -19.84 0.04 21.87
N ALA A 119 -20.51 -0.49 20.85
CA ALA A 119 -21.76 -1.23 21.01
C ALA A 119 -21.64 -2.49 21.91
N ARG A 120 -20.43 -3.06 22.01
CA ARG A 120 -20.16 -4.25 22.81
C ARG A 120 -19.41 -3.95 24.11
N GLY A 121 -19.11 -2.69 24.40
CA GLY A 121 -18.34 -2.30 25.59
C GLY A 121 -16.91 -2.85 25.61
N ILE A 122 -16.32 -3.09 24.43
CA ILE A 122 -14.96 -3.63 24.29
C ILE A 122 -13.97 -2.47 24.28
N GLN A 123 -12.99 -2.49 25.18
CA GLN A 123 -11.95 -1.49 25.25
C GLN A 123 -10.95 -1.69 24.10
N ALA A 124 -10.72 -0.65 23.29
CA ALA A 124 -9.67 -0.62 22.28
C ALA A 124 -8.28 -0.45 22.92
N VAL A 125 -7.31 -1.27 22.50
CA VAL A 125 -5.92 -1.22 22.98
C VAL A 125 -4.99 -1.17 21.77
N SER A 126 -4.23 -0.08 21.65
CA SER A 126 -3.29 0.08 20.53
C SER A 126 -2.16 -0.94 20.57
N PHE A 127 -1.87 -1.51 19.41
CA PHE A 127 -0.77 -2.41 19.15
C PHE A 127 -0.06 -2.00 17.83
N HIS A 128 1.17 -2.46 17.60
CA HIS A 128 1.97 -1.99 16.47
C HIS A 128 1.43 -2.43 15.09
N ASP A 129 0.76 -3.61 15.01
CA ASP A 129 0.10 -4.09 13.80
C ASP A 129 -1.06 -5.05 14.12
N THR A 130 -1.88 -5.37 13.10
CA THR A 130 -3.08 -6.22 13.27
C THR A 130 -2.75 -7.69 13.48
N ALA A 131 -1.85 -8.25 12.68
CA ALA A 131 -1.49 -9.67 12.75
C ALA A 131 -0.64 -9.98 13.98
N GLY A 132 0.27 -9.07 14.37
CA GLY A 132 1.02 -9.15 15.62
C GLY A 132 0.12 -9.08 16.85
N ALA A 133 -0.97 -8.28 16.81
CA ALA A 133 -1.98 -8.30 17.86
C ALA A 133 -2.66 -9.67 17.98
N ALA A 134 -3.01 -10.28 16.86
CA ALA A 134 -3.57 -11.65 16.86
C ALA A 134 -2.57 -12.67 17.44
N ARG A 135 -1.29 -12.59 17.05
CA ARG A 135 -0.22 -13.41 17.61
C ARG A 135 -0.10 -13.23 19.12
N ALA A 136 -0.04 -11.99 19.60
CA ALA A 136 0.07 -11.69 21.02
C ALA A 136 -1.09 -12.27 21.86
N VAL A 137 -2.33 -12.20 21.34
CA VAL A 137 -3.49 -12.83 21.96
C VAL A 137 -3.36 -14.36 21.96
N ALA A 138 -2.91 -14.95 20.85
CA ALA A 138 -2.70 -16.40 20.75
C ALA A 138 -1.64 -16.91 21.73
N GLU A 139 -0.56 -16.19 21.92
CA GLU A 139 0.53 -16.51 22.86
C GLU A 139 0.19 -16.20 24.32
N GLY A 140 -0.93 -15.48 24.56
CA GLY A 140 -1.34 -15.09 25.93
C GLY A 140 -0.49 -13.97 26.53
N MET A 141 0.20 -13.21 25.70
CA MET A 141 0.88 -11.98 26.11
C MET A 141 -0.17 -10.89 26.30
N VAL A 142 -0.37 -10.47 27.54
CA VAL A 142 -1.65 -9.91 27.95
C VAL A 142 -1.65 -8.41 28.13
N MET A 143 -2.20 -7.73 27.14
CA MET A 143 -2.90 -6.46 27.41
C MET A 143 -4.41 -6.55 27.07
N GLY A 144 -4.86 -7.67 26.48
CA GLY A 144 -6.25 -7.94 26.12
C GLY A 144 -6.48 -9.42 25.81
N ASN A 145 -7.73 -9.79 25.65
CA ASN A 145 -8.15 -11.16 25.35
C ASN A 145 -8.79 -11.31 23.96
N GLY A 146 -8.78 -10.24 23.16
CA GLY A 146 -9.20 -10.24 21.77
C GLY A 146 -8.25 -9.43 20.89
N ALA A 147 -8.30 -9.67 19.59
CA ALA A 147 -7.60 -8.89 18.58
C ALA A 147 -8.53 -8.53 17.42
N ILE A 148 -8.29 -7.38 16.78
CA ILE A 148 -8.90 -7.06 15.50
C ILE A 148 -7.85 -7.30 14.42
N ALA A 149 -8.11 -8.28 13.56
CA ALA A 149 -7.22 -8.66 12.47
C ALA A 149 -8.00 -9.35 11.35
N SER A 150 -7.30 -9.89 10.35
CA SER A 150 -7.89 -10.64 9.25
C SER A 150 -8.31 -12.05 9.63
N ALA A 151 -9.16 -12.69 8.83
CA ALA A 151 -9.49 -14.11 8.97
C ALA A 151 -8.24 -15.00 8.75
N ALA A 152 -7.29 -14.59 7.92
CA ALA A 152 -6.03 -15.31 7.72
C ALA A 152 -5.19 -15.32 8.99
N ALA A 153 -5.15 -14.22 9.75
CA ALA A 153 -4.48 -14.18 11.06
C ALA A 153 -5.14 -15.14 12.06
N ALA A 154 -6.48 -15.25 12.08
CA ALA A 154 -7.18 -16.22 12.90
C ALA A 154 -6.71 -17.65 12.62
N LYS A 155 -6.71 -18.02 11.34
CA LYS A 155 -6.26 -19.34 10.89
C LYS A 155 -4.78 -19.59 11.24
N ARG A 156 -3.94 -18.58 11.02
CA ARG A 156 -2.49 -18.67 11.27
C ARG A 156 -2.15 -18.93 12.72
N TYR A 157 -2.85 -18.26 13.63
CA TYR A 157 -2.54 -18.29 15.08
C TYR A 157 -3.49 -19.16 15.89
N GLY A 158 -4.41 -19.88 15.24
CA GLY A 158 -5.34 -20.79 15.92
C GLY A 158 -6.36 -20.08 16.81
N LEU A 159 -6.72 -18.84 16.47
CA LEU A 159 -7.75 -18.08 17.16
C LEU A 159 -9.13 -18.35 16.56
N LYS A 160 -10.17 -18.23 17.40
CA LYS A 160 -11.56 -18.25 16.95
C LYS A 160 -11.93 -16.89 16.36
N ILE A 161 -12.66 -16.89 15.27
CA ILE A 161 -13.36 -15.70 14.75
C ILE A 161 -14.65 -15.57 15.57
N LEU A 162 -14.74 -14.51 16.37
CA LEU A 162 -15.88 -14.23 17.24
C LEU A 162 -16.92 -13.31 16.55
N ALA A 163 -16.47 -12.49 15.60
CA ALA A 163 -17.30 -11.72 14.71
C ALA A 163 -16.52 -11.38 13.44
N GLU A 164 -17.21 -11.32 12.29
CA GLU A 164 -16.67 -10.98 10.98
C GLU A 164 -17.29 -9.69 10.46
N GLY A 165 -16.56 -8.97 9.58
CA GLY A 165 -17.09 -7.77 8.93
C GLY A 165 -17.42 -6.67 9.93
N ILE A 166 -16.53 -6.46 10.91
CA ILE A 166 -16.80 -5.53 12.03
C ILE A 166 -16.37 -4.09 11.75
N GLN A 167 -15.83 -3.81 10.56
CA GLN A 167 -15.46 -2.47 10.13
C GLN A 167 -16.71 -1.59 9.94
N ASP A 168 -16.57 -0.30 10.24
CA ASP A 168 -17.65 0.70 10.15
C ASP A 168 -18.02 1.04 8.70
N ASP A 169 -17.13 0.74 7.74
CA ASP A 169 -17.28 1.02 6.31
C ASP A 169 -16.81 -0.19 5.48
N ASP A 170 -17.71 -0.72 4.66
CA ASP A 170 -17.46 -1.90 3.82
C ASP A 170 -16.68 -1.60 2.54
N THR A 171 -16.44 -0.32 2.21
CA THR A 171 -15.64 0.10 1.05
C THR A 171 -14.14 0.13 1.34
N ASN A 172 -13.73 -0.29 2.55
CA ASN A 172 -12.34 -0.29 2.97
C ASN A 172 -11.49 -1.24 2.11
N GLN A 173 -10.57 -0.66 1.36
CA GLN A 173 -9.64 -1.37 0.48
C GLN A 173 -8.26 -0.76 0.59
N THR A 174 -7.23 -1.58 0.40
CA THR A 174 -5.84 -1.13 0.30
C THR A 174 -5.30 -1.46 -1.07
N ARG A 175 -4.72 -0.48 -1.72
CA ARG A 175 -3.98 -0.64 -2.97
C ARG A 175 -2.52 -0.91 -2.63
N PHE A 176 -2.02 -2.03 -3.12
CA PHE A 176 -0.64 -2.46 -2.98
C PHE A 176 0.08 -2.35 -4.32
N ALA A 177 1.27 -1.78 -4.30
CA ALA A 177 2.18 -1.82 -5.44
C ALA A 177 2.99 -3.12 -5.41
N ILE A 178 3.17 -3.71 -6.58
CA ILE A 178 4.13 -4.79 -6.80
C ILE A 178 5.42 -4.12 -7.23
N VAL A 179 6.42 -4.16 -6.36
CA VAL A 179 7.72 -3.50 -6.56
C VAL A 179 8.76 -4.56 -6.89
N ASP A 180 9.47 -4.38 -8.00
CA ASP A 180 10.61 -5.23 -8.37
C ASP A 180 11.87 -4.41 -8.68
N ARG A 181 12.97 -5.10 -8.99
CA ARG A 181 14.21 -4.48 -9.45
C ARG A 181 14.12 -4.17 -10.94
N GLY A 182 14.47 -2.97 -11.31
CA GLY A 182 14.53 -2.59 -12.71
C GLY A 182 14.34 -1.11 -12.94
N THR A 183 14.20 -0.78 -14.21
CA THR A 183 13.87 0.57 -14.67
C THR A 183 12.41 0.58 -15.12
N PRO A 184 11.63 1.61 -14.80
CA PRO A 184 10.27 1.75 -15.30
C PRO A 184 10.20 1.67 -16.83
N ALA A 185 9.23 0.94 -17.33
CA ALA A 185 8.95 0.91 -18.77
C ALA A 185 8.36 2.24 -19.23
N LYS A 186 8.55 2.59 -20.49
CA LYS A 186 7.82 3.70 -21.13
C LYS A 186 6.37 3.28 -21.39
N PRO A 187 5.43 4.26 -21.46
CA PRO A 187 4.06 3.96 -21.89
C PRO A 187 4.04 3.19 -23.22
N GLY A 188 3.27 2.10 -23.27
CA GLY A 188 3.24 1.21 -24.42
C GLY A 188 2.11 0.20 -24.34
N PRO A 189 1.97 -0.68 -25.37
CA PRO A 189 0.90 -1.67 -25.43
C PRO A 189 0.82 -2.55 -24.18
N GLY A 190 -0.39 -2.78 -23.67
CA GLY A 190 -0.65 -3.61 -22.50
C GLY A 190 -0.33 -2.95 -21.14
N LEU A 191 0.22 -1.75 -21.14
CA LEU A 191 0.46 -0.96 -19.93
C LEU A 191 -0.64 0.10 -19.84
N THR A 192 -1.41 0.06 -18.76
CA THR A 192 -2.65 0.86 -18.65
C THR A 192 -2.60 1.91 -17.56
N LYS A 193 -1.52 1.95 -16.75
CA LYS A 193 -1.37 2.92 -15.67
C LYS A 193 0.06 3.40 -15.52
N VAL A 194 0.19 4.67 -15.14
CA VAL A 194 1.46 5.31 -14.75
C VAL A 194 1.38 5.75 -13.30
N SER A 195 2.44 5.47 -12.53
CA SER A 195 2.67 6.06 -11.21
C SER A 195 3.99 6.80 -11.21
N LEU A 196 3.97 8.05 -10.75
CA LEU A 196 5.14 8.92 -10.68
C LEU A 196 5.08 9.86 -9.47
N ALA A 197 6.19 10.53 -9.21
CA ALA A 197 6.17 11.72 -8.38
C ALA A 197 7.03 12.83 -9.00
N PHE A 198 6.71 14.08 -8.66
CA PHE A 198 7.49 15.22 -9.11
C PHE A 198 7.60 16.30 -8.04
N ILE A 199 8.64 17.13 -8.12
CA ILE A 199 8.82 18.33 -7.31
C ILE A 199 8.52 19.53 -8.22
N GLY A 200 7.50 20.32 -7.87
CA GLY A 200 7.12 21.50 -8.63
C GLY A 200 8.14 22.63 -8.46
N ALA A 201 8.33 23.43 -9.52
CA ALA A 201 9.15 24.64 -9.44
C ALA A 201 8.54 25.62 -8.42
N HIS A 202 9.40 26.35 -7.68
CA HIS A 202 8.95 27.34 -6.70
C HIS A 202 8.67 28.69 -7.36
N ARG A 203 7.61 28.75 -8.19
CA ARG A 203 7.16 29.97 -8.90
C ARG A 203 5.64 30.02 -8.97
N PRO A 204 5.04 31.24 -9.09
CA PRO A 204 3.60 31.36 -9.29
C PRO A 204 3.11 30.54 -10.47
N GLY A 205 1.99 29.82 -10.30
CA GLY A 205 1.38 29.03 -11.38
C GLY A 205 2.02 27.66 -11.64
N SER A 206 3.21 27.35 -11.10
CA SER A 206 3.94 26.10 -11.43
C SER A 206 3.14 24.83 -11.22
N ARG A 207 2.32 24.77 -10.15
CA ARG A 207 1.46 23.61 -9.88
C ARG A 207 0.36 23.46 -10.92
N VAL A 208 -0.21 24.59 -11.35
CA VAL A 208 -1.24 24.60 -12.41
C VAL A 208 -0.61 24.14 -13.71
N HIS A 209 0.55 24.67 -14.10
CA HIS A 209 1.24 24.28 -15.33
C HIS A 209 1.59 22.78 -15.33
N ALA A 210 2.13 22.26 -14.23
CA ALA A 210 2.43 20.83 -14.12
C ALA A 210 1.17 19.95 -14.30
N LEU A 211 0.02 20.34 -13.74
CA LEU A 211 -1.23 19.59 -13.91
C LEU A 211 -1.83 19.78 -15.31
N THR A 212 -1.61 20.94 -15.94
CA THR A 212 -2.05 21.23 -17.31
C THR A 212 -1.39 20.30 -18.33
N CYS A 213 -0.16 19.82 -18.07
CA CYS A 213 0.50 18.83 -18.93
C CYS A 213 -0.35 17.57 -19.17
N PHE A 214 -1.15 17.18 -18.20
CA PHE A 214 -2.05 16.02 -18.31
C PHE A 214 -3.39 16.41 -18.95
N SER A 215 -4.04 17.46 -18.45
CA SER A 215 -5.40 17.84 -18.89
C SER A 215 -5.47 18.25 -20.35
N GLU A 216 -4.46 18.96 -20.89
CA GLU A 216 -4.39 19.32 -22.32
C GLU A 216 -4.24 18.11 -23.26
N ARG A 217 -3.84 16.96 -22.71
CA ARG A 217 -3.72 15.69 -23.44
C ARG A 217 -4.84 14.72 -23.14
N GLY A 218 -5.92 15.21 -22.51
CA GLY A 218 -7.09 14.39 -22.17
C GLY A 218 -6.82 13.32 -21.12
N ILE A 219 -5.75 13.45 -20.33
CA ILE A 219 -5.39 12.48 -19.28
C ILE A 219 -6.05 12.87 -17.97
N ASN A 220 -6.84 11.95 -17.42
CA ASN A 220 -7.42 12.07 -16.08
C ASN A 220 -6.48 11.49 -15.04
N LEU A 221 -6.24 12.25 -13.98
CA LEU A 221 -5.45 11.77 -12.82
C LEU A 221 -6.36 10.96 -11.90
N THR A 222 -5.96 9.73 -11.61
CA THR A 222 -6.68 8.85 -10.67
C THR A 222 -6.20 9.02 -9.23
N ARG A 223 -5.03 9.65 -9.04
CA ARG A 223 -4.47 10.01 -7.74
C ARG A 223 -3.67 11.30 -7.85
N LEU A 224 -3.81 12.15 -6.83
CA LEU A 224 -2.98 13.35 -6.64
C LEU A 224 -2.82 13.61 -5.13
N ASP A 225 -1.63 13.35 -4.61
CA ASP A 225 -1.25 13.63 -3.23
C ASP A 225 -0.06 14.59 -3.19
N SER A 226 0.11 15.31 -2.10
CA SER A 226 1.26 16.17 -1.92
C SER A 226 1.91 16.02 -0.55
N ARG A 227 3.26 16.09 -0.52
CA ARG A 227 4.05 16.06 0.70
C ARG A 227 5.11 17.15 0.73
N PRO A 228 5.37 17.77 1.89
CA PRO A 228 6.54 18.61 2.06
C PRO A 228 7.84 17.82 1.74
N VAL A 229 8.77 18.46 1.04
CA VAL A 229 10.10 17.90 0.80
C VAL A 229 10.93 18.05 2.07
N PRO A 230 11.52 16.97 2.63
CA PRO A 230 12.37 17.08 3.80
C PRO A 230 13.52 18.09 3.60
N ASN A 231 13.81 18.89 4.61
CA ASN A 231 14.86 19.93 4.60
C ASN A 231 14.71 21.03 3.52
N GLN A 232 13.56 21.12 2.86
CA GLN A 232 13.27 22.17 1.89
C GLN A 232 11.92 22.82 2.23
N PRO A 233 11.89 23.83 3.13
CA PRO A 233 10.66 24.48 3.56
C PRO A 233 9.88 25.03 2.37
N TRP A 234 8.55 24.77 2.38
CA TRP A 234 7.59 25.25 1.38
C TRP A 234 7.71 24.58 -0.01
N GLN A 235 8.66 23.67 -0.22
CA GLN A 235 8.66 22.79 -1.38
C GLN A 235 7.80 21.54 -1.12
N TYR A 236 7.13 21.07 -2.17
CA TYR A 236 6.24 19.93 -2.13
C TYR A 236 6.57 18.95 -3.23
N ARG A 237 6.56 17.67 -2.88
CA ARG A 237 6.53 16.56 -3.81
C ARG A 237 5.08 16.14 -4.04
N PHE A 238 4.73 15.94 -5.30
CA PHE A 238 3.40 15.50 -5.72
C PHE A 238 3.50 14.06 -6.21
N TYR A 239 2.63 13.21 -5.71
CA TYR A 239 2.48 11.83 -6.15
C TYR A 239 1.26 11.76 -7.05
N VAL A 240 1.44 11.20 -8.25
CA VAL A 240 0.43 11.19 -9.30
C VAL A 240 0.32 9.81 -9.89
N ASP A 241 -0.93 9.34 -10.04
CA ASP A 241 -1.24 8.18 -10.85
C ASP A 241 -2.25 8.58 -11.92
N PHE A 242 -2.14 8.00 -13.11
CA PHE A 242 -3.11 8.17 -14.19
C PHE A 242 -3.21 6.92 -15.05
N GLU A 243 -4.36 6.75 -15.70
CA GLU A 243 -4.60 5.68 -16.64
C GLU A 243 -4.18 6.08 -18.05
N ILE A 244 -3.65 5.10 -18.80
CA ILE A 244 -3.18 5.29 -20.18
C ILE A 244 -4.31 4.84 -21.12
N SER A 245 -4.96 5.79 -21.76
CA SER A 245 -5.84 5.54 -22.91
C SER A 245 -5.09 5.62 -24.24
N ASP A 246 -4.09 6.50 -24.32
CA ASP A 246 -3.19 6.67 -25.45
C ASP A 246 -1.72 6.72 -24.99
N PRO A 247 -0.89 5.73 -25.35
CA PRO A 247 0.53 5.70 -24.98
C PRO A 247 1.34 6.89 -25.50
N GLN A 248 0.96 7.48 -26.65
CA GLN A 248 1.65 8.65 -27.19
C GLN A 248 1.34 9.87 -26.33
N ALA A 249 0.06 10.13 -26.04
CA ALA A 249 -0.36 11.23 -25.17
C ALA A 249 0.28 11.13 -23.78
N ALA A 250 0.35 9.91 -23.20
CA ALA A 250 1.02 9.66 -21.93
C ALA A 250 2.53 10.01 -21.98
N SER A 251 3.22 9.61 -23.05
CA SER A 251 4.65 9.91 -23.24
C SER A 251 4.92 11.40 -23.45
N GLU A 252 4.01 12.12 -24.12
CA GLU A 252 4.08 13.57 -24.31
C GLU A 252 3.81 14.33 -23.02
N ALA A 253 2.86 13.84 -22.20
CA ALA A 253 2.58 14.42 -20.89
C ALA A 253 3.79 14.31 -19.95
N LEU A 254 4.45 13.14 -19.92
CA LEU A 254 5.65 12.94 -19.11
C LEU A 254 6.78 13.90 -19.54
N ARG A 255 7.03 14.07 -20.83
CA ARG A 255 8.04 15.03 -21.33
C ARG A 255 7.70 16.48 -20.96
N ALA A 256 6.43 16.88 -21.15
CA ALA A 256 6.00 18.22 -20.77
C ALA A 256 6.13 18.47 -19.26
N LEU A 257 5.86 17.44 -18.43
CA LEU A 257 6.04 17.54 -16.99
C LEU A 257 7.53 17.70 -16.62
N GLU A 258 8.45 17.01 -17.30
CA GLU A 258 9.90 17.16 -17.09
C GLU A 258 10.40 18.58 -17.37
N GLU A 259 9.76 19.32 -18.28
CA GLU A 259 10.06 20.73 -18.59
C GLU A 259 9.53 21.69 -17.50
N GLU A 260 8.41 21.36 -16.86
CA GLU A 260 7.74 22.21 -15.87
C GLU A 260 8.15 21.92 -14.41
N ALA A 261 8.60 20.72 -14.10
CA ALA A 261 9.00 20.30 -12.78
C ALA A 261 10.52 20.46 -12.54
N THR A 262 10.92 20.60 -11.28
CA THR A 262 12.34 20.63 -10.90
C THR A 262 12.93 19.21 -10.94
N GLU A 263 12.14 18.22 -10.61
CA GLU A 263 12.53 16.80 -10.59
C GLU A 263 11.30 15.93 -10.85
N VAL A 264 11.43 14.93 -11.69
CA VAL A 264 10.39 13.92 -11.96
C VAL A 264 10.97 12.54 -11.76
N LYS A 265 10.28 11.70 -11.03
CA LYS A 265 10.62 10.28 -10.90
C LYS A 265 9.43 9.42 -11.32
N LEU A 266 9.59 8.69 -12.40
CA LEU A 266 8.67 7.64 -12.80
C LEU A 266 8.87 6.45 -11.88
N PHE A 267 7.81 6.01 -11.20
CA PHE A 267 7.84 4.80 -10.38
C PHE A 267 7.56 3.56 -11.21
N GLY A 268 6.62 3.64 -12.14
CA GLY A 268 6.27 2.53 -13.01
C GLY A 268 5.24 2.88 -14.07
N THR A 269 5.25 2.05 -15.11
CA THR A 269 4.18 1.93 -16.10
C THR A 269 3.80 0.47 -16.15
N TYR A 270 2.55 0.13 -15.85
CA TYR A 270 2.13 -1.23 -15.57
C TYR A 270 0.64 -1.45 -15.88
N PRO A 271 0.17 -2.71 -15.96
CA PRO A 271 -1.26 -3.00 -16.01
C PRO A 271 -1.93 -2.57 -14.71
N ALA A 272 -3.04 -1.80 -14.80
CA ALA A 272 -3.86 -1.47 -13.64
C ALA A 272 -4.50 -2.74 -13.04
N ALA A 273 -4.82 -2.72 -11.75
CA ALA A 273 -5.66 -3.75 -11.15
C ALA A 273 -7.07 -3.70 -11.76
N GLU A 274 -7.67 -4.88 -11.97
CA GLU A 274 -9.07 -5.03 -12.42
C GLU A 274 -10.06 -4.77 -11.28
#